data_7db1f5886a7e480a4181d292847f0266
#
_entry.id   7db1f5886a7e480a4181d292847f0266
#
_cell.length_a   1.000
_cell.length_b   1.000
_cell.length_c   1.000
_cell.angle_alpha   90.00
_cell.angle_beta   90.00
_cell.angle_gamma   90.00
#
_symmetry.space_group_name_H-M   'P 1'
#
loop_
_entity.id
_entity.type
_entity.pdbx_description
1 polymer ?
#
loop_
_entity_poly.entity_id
_entity_poly.type
_entity_poly.pdbx_seq_one_letter_code
_entity_poly.pdbx_strand_id
1 'polypeptide(L)'
;TLGYRIDSEAAAGLMTGLVQHLVNLGAFGLKDLAYYRDQTGKSYLLKFLDYAPPLGPSSPRPRYPAVAKAEGYEPLSHTNASKSWYENWLICLNPDTLVDRKQMELVLAAALDALADVGMVQAENNERGVKLWALNPELLTIVTDVRAVECEGYRPMHVPADKARNWLGLPMISAAGPELLYENVVPVRDTLYGNLYRHGEIHRVIAHEHTGLLAASERVRVENSFINGEKPWEYNLLSATPTLEMGIEIGDLSSVLLCSVPPAQANYLQRVGRGGRRDGNSFVLTVANGRPHDL
;
A
#
# COMPACT_ATOMS: atom_id res chain seq x y z
N THR A 1 -19.35 -17.35 32.13
CA THR A 1 -18.36 -18.27 31.52
C THR A 1 -18.90 -18.73 30.20
N LEU A 2 -18.35 -18.15 29.10
CA LEU A 2 -18.56 -18.63 27.76
C LEU A 2 -18.04 -20.06 27.72
N GLY A 3 -18.86 -21.05 27.35
CA GLY A 3 -18.50 -22.47 27.31
C GLY A 3 -17.48 -22.84 26.22
N TYR A 4 -16.76 -21.84 25.72
CA TYR A 4 -15.74 -21.95 24.69
C TYR A 4 -14.36 -21.88 25.35
N ARG A 5 -13.56 -22.90 25.16
CA ARG A 5 -12.16 -22.94 25.61
C ARG A 5 -11.25 -22.85 24.39
N ILE A 6 -10.47 -21.81 24.35
CA ILE A 6 -9.32 -21.69 23.44
C ILE A 6 -8.09 -22.08 24.25
N ASP A 7 -7.26 -22.98 23.76
CA ASP A 7 -5.97 -23.24 24.37
C ASP A 7 -4.99 -22.06 24.18
N SER A 8 -3.85 -22.11 24.84
CA SER A 8 -2.89 -21.00 24.81
C SER A 8 -2.26 -20.77 23.43
N GLU A 9 -2.12 -21.82 22.63
CA GLU A 9 -1.54 -21.75 21.30
C GLU A 9 -2.54 -21.14 20.31
N ALA A 10 -3.77 -21.63 20.30
CA ALA A 10 -4.84 -21.05 19.50
C ALA A 10 -5.15 -19.60 19.90
N ALA A 11 -5.06 -19.25 21.20
CA ALA A 11 -5.21 -17.87 21.66
C ALA A 11 -4.08 -16.97 21.13
N ALA A 12 -2.84 -17.43 21.17
CA ALA A 12 -1.71 -16.69 20.61
C ALA A 12 -1.85 -16.51 19.10
N GLY A 13 -2.26 -17.55 18.37
CA GLY A 13 -2.57 -17.50 16.95
C GLY A 13 -3.71 -16.53 16.64
N LEU A 14 -4.77 -16.52 17.46
CA LEU A 14 -5.89 -15.59 17.32
C LEU A 14 -5.42 -14.14 17.43
N MET A 15 -4.67 -13.80 18.47
CA MET A 15 -4.16 -12.45 18.68
C MET A 15 -3.20 -12.01 17.56
N THR A 16 -2.29 -12.89 17.15
CA THR A 16 -1.33 -12.63 16.07
C THR A 16 -2.06 -12.31 14.78
N GLY A 17 -3.04 -13.11 14.39
CA GLY A 17 -3.82 -12.89 13.18
C GLY A 17 -4.68 -11.62 13.25
N LEU A 18 -5.31 -11.35 14.40
CA LEU A 18 -6.10 -10.14 14.59
C LEU A 18 -5.25 -8.87 14.39
N VAL A 19 -4.09 -8.80 15.04
CA VAL A 19 -3.18 -7.65 14.88
C VAL A 19 -2.74 -7.49 13.42
N GLN A 20 -2.34 -8.57 12.77
CA GLN A 20 -1.92 -8.50 11.36
C GLN A 20 -3.08 -8.12 10.44
N HIS A 21 -4.28 -8.62 10.70
CA HIS A 21 -5.46 -8.25 9.91
C HIS A 21 -5.79 -6.76 10.06
N LEU A 22 -5.71 -6.20 11.26
CA LEU A 22 -5.85 -4.77 11.51
C LEU A 22 -4.81 -3.94 10.74
N VAL A 23 -3.55 -4.41 10.67
CA VAL A 23 -2.51 -3.79 9.83
C VAL A 23 -2.92 -3.81 8.36
N ASN A 24 -3.39 -4.96 7.85
CA ASN A 24 -3.81 -5.12 6.46
C ASN A 24 -5.03 -4.24 6.11
N LEU A 25 -5.90 -3.97 7.07
CA LEU A 25 -7.05 -3.08 6.92
C LEU A 25 -6.68 -1.59 7.01
N GLY A 26 -5.46 -1.27 7.44
CA GLY A 26 -5.08 0.11 7.75
C GLY A 26 -5.85 0.70 8.95
N ALA A 27 -6.28 -0.15 9.87
CA ALA A 27 -7.10 0.23 11.02
C ALA A 27 -6.27 0.87 12.14
N PHE A 28 -5.66 2.02 11.88
CA PHE A 28 -4.84 2.77 12.83
C PHE A 28 -5.64 3.86 13.53
N GLY A 29 -5.41 4.05 14.83
CA GLY A 29 -6.05 5.09 15.67
C GLY A 29 -5.45 6.49 15.48
N LEU A 30 -5.11 6.88 14.26
CA LEU A 30 -4.58 8.18 13.93
C LEU A 30 -5.70 9.23 13.84
N LYS A 31 -5.46 10.42 14.39
CA LYS A 31 -6.40 11.56 14.30
C LYS A 31 -6.78 11.89 12.87
N ASP A 32 -5.82 11.85 11.96
CA ASP A 32 -6.03 12.15 10.54
C ASP A 32 -6.91 11.10 9.83
N LEU A 33 -7.03 9.90 10.41
CA LEU A 33 -7.92 8.85 9.92
C LEU A 33 -9.28 8.83 10.62
N ALA A 34 -9.51 9.65 11.63
CA ALA A 34 -10.77 9.72 12.37
C ALA A 34 -11.96 9.96 11.43
N TYR A 35 -11.76 10.75 10.38
CA TYR A 35 -12.76 11.02 9.37
C TYR A 35 -13.26 9.74 8.68
N TYR A 36 -12.38 8.79 8.34
CA TYR A 36 -12.78 7.50 7.77
C TYR A 36 -13.43 6.59 8.80
N ARG A 37 -12.97 6.68 10.05
CA ARG A 37 -13.52 5.92 11.17
C ARG A 37 -14.95 6.34 11.49
N ASP A 38 -15.23 7.63 11.42
CA ASP A 38 -16.50 8.20 11.86
C ASP A 38 -17.52 8.33 10.72
N GLN A 39 -17.04 8.34 9.47
CA GLN A 39 -17.87 8.44 8.27
C GLN A 39 -18.06 7.08 7.59
N THR A 40 -19.28 6.65 7.47
CA THR A 40 -19.63 5.37 6.84
C THR A 40 -19.65 5.46 5.32
N GLY A 41 -18.84 4.64 4.65
CA GLY A 41 -19.05 4.20 3.27
C GLY A 41 -18.89 5.18 2.11
N LYS A 42 -18.79 6.48 2.33
CA LYS A 42 -18.68 7.45 1.23
C LYS A 42 -17.23 7.68 0.82
N SER A 43 -17.01 7.99 -0.46
CA SER A 43 -15.70 8.37 -0.98
C SER A 43 -15.28 9.71 -0.41
N TYR A 44 -14.28 9.75 0.42
CA TYR A 44 -13.78 11.01 0.94
C TYR A 44 -12.39 11.29 0.45
N LEU A 45 -12.27 12.51 0.01
CA LEU A 45 -11.01 13.14 -0.22
C LEU A 45 -10.49 13.61 1.14
N LEU A 46 -9.25 13.34 1.47
CA LEU A 46 -8.55 13.99 2.59
C LEU A 46 -8.24 15.44 2.16
N LYS A 47 -9.30 16.26 2.09
CA LYS A 47 -9.20 17.63 1.57
C LYS A 47 -8.41 18.59 2.48
N PHE A 48 -8.16 18.18 3.71
CA PHE A 48 -7.51 19.02 4.71
C PHE A 48 -6.03 18.73 4.91
N LEU A 49 -5.49 17.79 4.13
CA LEU A 49 -4.06 17.49 4.17
C LEU A 49 -3.45 17.96 2.85
N ASP A 50 -2.91 19.17 2.84
CA ASP A 50 -2.31 19.78 1.64
C ASP A 50 -1.16 18.96 1.04
N TYR A 51 -0.58 18.07 1.83
CA TYR A 51 0.52 17.20 1.43
C TYR A 51 0.11 15.76 1.07
N ALA A 52 -1.13 15.37 1.32
CA ALA A 52 -1.62 14.04 1.04
C ALA A 52 -2.49 14.04 -0.22
N PRO A 53 -2.26 13.12 -1.17
CA PRO A 53 -3.13 13.00 -2.32
C PRO A 53 -4.54 12.60 -1.89
N PRO A 54 -5.58 13.13 -2.52
CA PRO A 54 -6.94 12.73 -2.23
C PRO A 54 -7.15 11.25 -2.58
N LEU A 55 -7.85 10.52 -1.71
CA LEU A 55 -8.25 9.15 -1.99
C LEU A 55 -9.45 9.15 -2.94
N GLY A 56 -9.28 8.59 -4.12
CA GLY A 56 -10.34 8.41 -5.10
C GLY A 56 -11.34 7.32 -4.68
N PRO A 57 -12.46 7.17 -5.41
CA PRO A 57 -13.48 6.16 -5.13
C PRO A 57 -12.96 4.72 -5.12
N SER A 58 -11.94 4.45 -5.92
CA SER A 58 -11.31 3.12 -6.06
C SER A 58 -10.12 2.90 -5.12
N SER A 59 -9.71 3.91 -4.36
CA SER A 59 -8.55 3.79 -3.47
C SER A 59 -8.87 2.89 -2.28
N PRO A 60 -7.94 2.05 -1.84
CA PRO A 60 -8.07 1.33 -0.59
C PRO A 60 -8.32 2.31 0.56
N ARG A 61 -9.23 1.97 1.44
CA ARG A 61 -9.57 2.78 2.62
C ARG A 61 -9.34 1.99 3.87
N PRO A 62 -8.97 2.68 4.96
CA PRO A 62 -8.99 2.06 6.27
C PRO A 62 -10.39 1.48 6.57
N ARG A 63 -10.42 0.26 7.10
CA ARG A 63 -11.63 -0.38 7.58
C ARG A 63 -11.40 -0.81 9.01
N TYR A 64 -12.35 -0.51 9.86
CA TYR A 64 -12.24 -0.78 11.29
C TYR A 64 -13.17 -1.92 11.68
N PRO A 65 -12.69 -2.94 12.44
CA PRO A 65 -13.57 -3.97 12.97
C PRO A 65 -14.61 -3.35 13.89
N ALA A 66 -15.84 -3.82 13.78
CA ALA A 66 -16.95 -3.36 14.59
C ALA A 66 -17.92 -4.49 14.93
N VAL A 67 -18.58 -4.41 16.08
CA VAL A 67 -19.60 -5.38 16.50
C VAL A 67 -20.84 -5.29 15.58
N ALA A 68 -21.25 -4.10 15.21
CA ALA A 68 -22.43 -3.89 14.39
C ALA A 68 -22.10 -3.79 12.89
N LYS A 69 -23.00 -4.32 12.05
CA LYS A 69 -22.95 -4.09 10.62
C LYS A 69 -23.28 -2.62 10.33
N ALA A 70 -22.25 -1.84 10.07
CA ALA A 70 -22.37 -0.47 9.61
C ALA A 70 -21.58 -0.30 8.33
N GLU A 71 -22.08 0.52 7.40
CA GLU A 71 -21.40 0.79 6.14
C GLU A 71 -20.04 1.45 6.42
N GLY A 72 -18.96 0.90 5.83
CA GLY A 72 -17.57 1.37 6.03
C GLY A 72 -16.82 0.67 7.15
N TYR A 73 -17.49 -0.14 7.96
CA TYR A 73 -16.84 -0.98 8.97
C TYR A 73 -16.80 -2.44 8.52
N GLU A 74 -15.85 -3.18 9.07
CA GLU A 74 -15.77 -4.62 8.88
C GLU A 74 -16.41 -5.33 10.07
N PRO A 75 -17.57 -5.98 9.90
CA PRO A 75 -18.26 -6.60 10.99
C PRO A 75 -17.52 -7.85 11.46
N LEU A 76 -17.43 -8.07 12.78
CA LEU A 76 -16.86 -9.28 13.36
C LEU A 76 -17.62 -10.53 12.93
N SER A 77 -18.93 -10.40 12.72
CA SER A 77 -19.80 -11.48 12.26
C SER A 77 -20.73 -11.00 11.16
N HIS A 78 -21.01 -11.86 10.19
CA HIS A 78 -21.97 -11.56 9.11
C HIS A 78 -23.37 -12.11 9.43
N THR A 79 -24.38 -11.39 9.03
CA THR A 79 -25.79 -11.81 9.17
C THR A 79 -26.25 -12.78 8.08
N ASN A 80 -25.52 -12.85 6.95
CA ASN A 80 -25.83 -13.72 5.81
C ASN A 80 -25.14 -15.09 5.93
N ALA A 81 -25.27 -15.94 4.89
CA ALA A 81 -24.67 -17.28 4.85
C ALA A 81 -23.12 -17.26 4.80
N SER A 82 -22.53 -16.17 4.30
CA SER A 82 -21.08 -16.04 4.28
C SER A 82 -20.50 -15.76 5.67
N LYS A 83 -19.32 -16.27 5.94
CA LYS A 83 -18.58 -15.98 7.16
C LYS A 83 -17.73 -14.73 6.98
N SER A 84 -17.53 -13.98 8.06
CA SER A 84 -16.55 -12.89 8.09
C SER A 84 -15.12 -13.47 8.07
N TRP A 85 -14.13 -12.61 7.81
CA TRP A 85 -12.73 -13.00 7.98
C TRP A 85 -12.46 -13.47 9.42
N TYR A 86 -12.99 -12.80 10.40
CA TYR A 86 -12.82 -13.09 11.83
C TYR A 86 -13.40 -14.45 12.21
N GLU A 87 -14.62 -14.76 11.74
CA GLU A 87 -15.24 -16.06 11.94
C GLU A 87 -14.41 -17.19 11.31
N ASN A 88 -13.94 -16.99 10.08
CA ASN A 88 -13.09 -17.97 9.40
C ASN A 88 -11.77 -18.18 10.14
N TRP A 89 -11.11 -17.10 10.57
CA TRP A 89 -9.86 -17.19 11.31
C TRP A 89 -10.01 -17.97 12.62
N LEU A 90 -11.05 -17.69 13.38
CA LEU A 90 -11.35 -18.41 14.60
C LEU A 90 -11.61 -19.91 14.38
N ILE A 91 -12.35 -20.24 13.31
CA ILE A 91 -12.64 -21.64 12.93
C ILE A 91 -11.36 -22.36 12.47
N CYS A 92 -10.51 -21.71 11.70
CA CYS A 92 -9.24 -22.31 11.24
C CYS A 92 -8.31 -22.64 12.40
N LEU A 93 -8.32 -21.85 13.47
CA LEU A 93 -7.52 -22.09 14.67
C LEU A 93 -8.12 -23.18 15.57
N ASN A 94 -9.41 -23.43 15.46
CA ASN A 94 -10.11 -24.40 16.32
C ASN A 94 -11.23 -25.12 15.54
N PRO A 95 -10.88 -25.96 14.56
CA PRO A 95 -11.84 -26.57 13.63
C PRO A 95 -12.83 -27.54 14.30
N ASP A 96 -12.46 -28.16 15.41
CA ASP A 96 -13.27 -29.16 16.10
C ASP A 96 -14.38 -28.57 16.97
N THR A 97 -14.41 -27.25 17.08
CA THR A 97 -15.38 -26.56 17.94
C THR A 97 -16.51 -25.96 17.11
N LEU A 98 -17.68 -26.58 17.18
CA LEU A 98 -18.92 -26.00 16.65
C LEU A 98 -19.38 -24.87 17.57
N VAL A 99 -19.21 -23.63 17.12
CA VAL A 99 -19.62 -22.44 17.90
C VAL A 99 -20.68 -21.69 17.14
N ASP A 100 -21.72 -21.31 17.87
CA ASP A 100 -22.73 -20.37 17.35
C ASP A 100 -22.10 -19.02 17.01
N ARG A 101 -22.56 -18.38 15.94
CA ARG A 101 -22.04 -17.09 15.46
C ARG A 101 -22.03 -15.99 16.53
N LYS A 102 -23.05 -15.96 17.35
CA LYS A 102 -23.13 -15.01 18.45
C LYS A 102 -22.03 -15.23 19.49
N GLN A 103 -21.70 -16.49 19.76
CA GLN A 103 -20.59 -16.84 20.63
C GLN A 103 -19.23 -16.48 19.99
N MET A 104 -19.06 -16.73 18.67
CA MET A 104 -17.86 -16.30 17.95
C MET A 104 -17.65 -14.79 18.03
N GLU A 105 -18.69 -14.00 17.80
CA GLU A 105 -18.63 -12.54 17.92
C GLU A 105 -18.21 -12.09 19.31
N LEU A 106 -18.75 -12.72 20.36
CA LEU A 106 -18.37 -12.41 21.75
C LEU A 106 -16.89 -12.77 22.04
N VAL A 107 -16.41 -13.91 21.55
CA VAL A 107 -15.00 -14.31 21.67
C VAL A 107 -14.07 -13.34 20.95
N LEU A 108 -14.41 -12.96 19.74
CA LEU A 108 -13.65 -12.02 18.93
C LEU A 108 -13.61 -10.62 19.54
N ALA A 109 -14.76 -10.14 20.03
CA ALA A 109 -14.83 -8.87 20.74
C ALA A 109 -14.00 -8.89 22.04
N ALA A 110 -14.09 -9.99 22.80
CA ALA A 110 -13.29 -10.17 24.02
C ALA A 110 -11.78 -10.23 23.72
N ALA A 111 -11.38 -10.84 22.60
CA ALA A 111 -9.98 -10.87 22.15
C ALA A 111 -9.48 -9.47 21.80
N LEU A 112 -10.26 -8.69 21.05
CA LEU A 112 -9.93 -7.31 20.73
C LEU A 112 -9.90 -6.40 21.97
N ASP A 113 -10.80 -6.63 22.94
CA ASP A 113 -10.79 -5.92 24.21
C ASP A 113 -9.55 -6.28 25.06
N ALA A 114 -9.14 -7.54 25.06
CA ALA A 114 -7.89 -7.95 25.73
C ALA A 114 -6.65 -7.30 25.09
N LEU A 115 -6.63 -7.12 23.76
CA LEU A 115 -5.59 -6.33 23.10
C LEU A 115 -5.67 -4.84 23.48
N ALA A 116 -6.86 -4.32 23.77
CA ALA A 116 -7.03 -2.95 24.23
C ALA A 116 -6.57 -2.77 25.68
N ASP A 117 -6.81 -3.75 26.54
CA ASP A 117 -6.36 -3.74 27.95
C ASP A 117 -4.82 -3.69 28.08
N VAL A 118 -4.11 -4.28 27.12
CA VAL A 118 -2.63 -4.20 27.04
C VAL A 118 -2.13 -3.01 26.19
N GLY A 119 -3.03 -2.16 25.73
CA GLY A 119 -2.71 -0.93 25.01
C GLY A 119 -2.30 -1.12 23.54
N MET A 120 -2.35 -2.33 22.97
CA MET A 120 -2.02 -2.59 21.56
C MET A 120 -3.09 -2.06 20.61
N VAL A 121 -4.33 -2.01 21.07
CA VAL A 121 -5.50 -1.56 20.33
C VAL A 121 -6.20 -0.48 21.15
N GLN A 122 -6.85 0.45 20.49
CA GLN A 122 -7.74 1.43 21.09
C GLN A 122 -9.18 1.02 20.77
N ALA A 123 -10.00 0.88 21.81
CA ALA A 123 -11.44 0.62 21.65
C ALA A 123 -12.20 1.94 21.82
N GLU A 124 -13.00 2.30 20.85
CA GLU A 124 -13.76 3.55 20.83
C GLU A 124 -15.19 3.31 20.36
N ASN A 125 -16.07 4.24 20.70
CA ASN A 125 -17.39 4.31 20.11
C ASN A 125 -17.41 5.46 19.09
N ASN A 126 -17.94 5.19 17.91
CA ASN A 126 -18.18 6.26 16.96
C ASN A 126 -19.34 7.16 17.39
N GLU A 127 -19.61 8.23 16.62
CA GLU A 127 -20.72 9.16 16.86
C GLU A 127 -22.11 8.49 16.94
N ARG A 128 -22.24 7.27 16.40
CA ARG A 128 -23.47 6.46 16.42
C ARG A 128 -23.50 5.43 17.54
N GLY A 129 -22.52 5.44 18.45
CA GLY A 129 -22.40 4.50 19.56
C GLY A 129 -21.96 3.08 19.14
N VAL A 130 -21.46 2.89 17.92
CA VAL A 130 -20.92 1.60 17.46
C VAL A 130 -19.52 1.45 18.01
N LYS A 131 -19.28 0.37 18.74
CA LYS A 131 -17.95 0.00 19.24
C LYS A 131 -17.08 -0.51 18.11
N LEU A 132 -15.89 0.04 18.02
CA LEU A 132 -14.88 -0.30 17.04
C LEU A 132 -13.48 -0.33 17.66
N TRP A 133 -12.53 -0.94 16.97
CA TRP A 133 -11.16 -1.09 17.43
C TRP A 133 -10.18 -0.60 16.37
N ALA A 134 -9.09 0.00 16.82
CA ALA A 134 -8.01 0.50 15.98
C ALA A 134 -6.66 0.20 16.63
N LEU A 135 -5.63 -0.06 15.84
CA LEU A 135 -4.26 -0.21 16.33
C LEU A 135 -3.76 1.08 16.97
N ASN A 136 -3.10 0.95 18.10
CA ASN A 136 -2.45 2.08 18.75
C ASN A 136 -1.23 2.53 17.94
N PRO A 137 -1.23 3.72 17.34
CA PRO A 137 -0.15 4.18 16.49
C PRO A 137 1.17 4.41 17.24
N GLU A 138 1.13 4.66 18.54
CA GLU A 138 2.33 4.88 19.37
C GLU A 138 3.19 3.62 19.52
N LEU A 139 2.60 2.45 19.34
CA LEU A 139 3.31 1.16 19.41
C LEU A 139 3.78 0.65 18.04
N LEU A 140 3.52 1.39 16.96
CA LEU A 140 3.93 0.99 15.63
C LEU A 140 5.42 1.30 15.42
N THR A 141 6.14 0.31 14.93
CA THR A 141 7.54 0.45 14.55
C THR A 141 7.76 0.03 13.11
N ILE A 142 8.63 0.72 12.41
CA ILE A 142 9.07 0.34 11.07
C ILE A 142 10.23 -0.63 11.23
N VAL A 143 10.07 -1.84 10.68
CA VAL A 143 11.08 -2.89 10.73
C VAL A 143 11.61 -3.14 9.33
N THR A 144 12.93 -3.14 9.18
CA THR A 144 13.61 -3.40 7.90
C THR A 144 14.15 -4.83 7.78
N ASP A 145 14.44 -5.49 8.92
CA ASP A 145 14.81 -6.91 8.91
C ASP A 145 13.54 -7.78 8.89
N VAL A 146 13.24 -8.28 7.72
CA VAL A 146 12.03 -9.07 7.44
C VAL A 146 12.37 -10.45 6.88
N ARG A 147 11.48 -11.39 7.09
CA ARG A 147 11.48 -12.73 6.48
C ARG A 147 10.16 -12.95 5.76
N ALA A 148 10.18 -13.84 4.80
CA ALA A 148 8.99 -14.31 4.14
C ALA A 148 8.49 -15.59 4.83
N VAL A 149 7.22 -15.63 5.18
CA VAL A 149 6.53 -16.86 5.59
C VAL A 149 5.70 -17.36 4.43
N GLU A 150 5.87 -18.62 4.10
CA GLU A 150 5.34 -19.21 2.88
C GLU A 150 4.32 -20.32 3.17
N CYS A 151 3.28 -20.35 2.36
CA CYS A 151 2.38 -21.46 2.15
C CYS A 151 2.52 -21.89 0.69
N GLU A 152 2.60 -23.19 0.43
CA GLU A 152 2.83 -23.73 -0.92
C GLU A 152 1.78 -23.23 -1.93
N GLY A 153 2.26 -22.72 -3.07
CA GLY A 153 1.41 -22.23 -4.15
C GLY A 153 0.84 -20.81 -3.96
N TYR A 154 1.17 -20.13 -2.86
CA TYR A 154 0.65 -18.79 -2.56
C TYR A 154 1.75 -17.75 -2.44
N ARG A 155 1.36 -16.47 -2.51
CA ARG A 155 2.30 -15.36 -2.29
C ARG A 155 2.77 -15.34 -0.84
N PRO A 156 4.07 -15.22 -0.61
CA PRO A 156 4.60 -15.14 0.74
C PRO A 156 4.13 -13.86 1.46
N MET A 157 3.97 -13.95 2.76
CA MET A 157 3.75 -12.79 3.63
C MET A 157 5.08 -12.37 4.26
N HIS A 158 5.35 -11.06 4.26
CA HIS A 158 6.56 -10.49 4.87
C HIS A 158 6.27 -10.09 6.32
N VAL A 159 7.08 -10.57 7.23
CA VAL A 159 6.95 -10.33 8.68
C VAL A 159 8.31 -9.99 9.30
N PRO A 160 8.35 -9.31 10.46
CA PRO A 160 9.60 -9.09 11.18
C PRO A 160 10.37 -10.38 11.41
N ALA A 161 11.68 -10.36 11.22
CA ALA A 161 12.52 -11.55 11.28
C ALA A 161 12.46 -12.27 12.63
N ASP A 162 12.39 -11.51 13.72
CA ASP A 162 12.27 -12.02 15.10
C ASP A 162 10.90 -12.64 15.40
N LYS A 163 9.88 -12.33 14.61
CA LYS A 163 8.50 -12.84 14.74
C LYS A 163 8.13 -13.90 13.72
N ALA A 164 8.98 -14.14 12.73
CA ALA A 164 8.64 -15.01 11.59
C ALA A 164 8.25 -16.43 12.01
N ARG A 165 8.93 -16.98 13.01
CA ARG A 165 8.64 -18.33 13.51
C ARG A 165 7.28 -18.48 14.19
N ASN A 166 6.72 -17.39 14.71
CA ASN A 166 5.41 -17.39 15.35
C ASN A 166 4.27 -17.62 14.36
N TRP A 167 4.56 -17.54 13.07
CA TRP A 167 3.60 -17.78 11.99
C TRP A 167 3.56 -19.25 11.54
N LEU A 168 4.58 -20.04 11.84
CA LEU A 168 4.62 -21.45 11.45
C LEU A 168 3.47 -22.22 12.10
N GLY A 169 2.75 -22.97 11.29
CA GLY A 169 1.56 -23.70 11.72
C GLY A 169 0.28 -22.88 11.83
N LEU A 170 0.37 -21.54 11.69
CA LEU A 170 -0.83 -20.70 11.65
C LEU A 170 -1.49 -20.76 10.25
N PRO A 171 -2.82 -20.63 10.18
CA PRO A 171 -3.54 -20.54 8.93
C PRO A 171 -3.07 -19.37 8.08
N MET A 172 -3.17 -19.49 6.77
CA MET A 172 -2.84 -18.39 5.87
C MET A 172 -3.85 -17.24 6.02
N ILE A 173 -3.37 -16.05 6.33
CA ILE A 173 -4.20 -14.89 6.70
C ILE A 173 -5.16 -14.42 5.59
N SER A 174 -4.82 -14.69 4.33
CA SER A 174 -5.63 -14.34 3.16
C SER A 174 -6.51 -15.47 2.65
N ALA A 175 -6.42 -16.67 3.23
CA ALA A 175 -7.16 -17.83 2.77
C ALA A 175 -8.39 -18.10 3.63
N ALA A 176 -9.37 -18.74 3.02
CA ALA A 176 -10.62 -19.12 3.65
C ALA A 176 -10.65 -20.63 3.97
N GLY A 177 -9.57 -21.20 4.51
CA GLY A 177 -9.57 -22.63 4.83
C GLY A 177 -8.51 -23.06 5.83
N PRO A 178 -8.82 -24.01 6.72
CA PRO A 178 -7.91 -24.48 7.77
C PRO A 178 -6.73 -25.30 7.23
N GLU A 179 -6.77 -25.72 5.96
CA GLU A 179 -5.77 -26.59 5.35
C GLU A 179 -4.52 -25.85 4.86
N LEU A 180 -4.62 -24.52 4.73
CA LEU A 180 -3.55 -23.67 4.21
C LEU A 180 -2.76 -23.06 5.35
N LEU A 181 -1.67 -23.69 5.73
CA LEU A 181 -0.81 -23.28 6.83
C LEU A 181 0.50 -22.66 6.32
N TYR A 182 1.05 -21.72 7.09
CA TYR A 182 2.42 -21.27 6.86
C TYR A 182 3.39 -22.37 7.31
N GLU A 183 4.20 -22.88 6.38
CA GLU A 183 5.09 -24.03 6.61
C GLU A 183 6.55 -23.64 6.71
N ASN A 184 6.95 -22.57 6.01
CA ASN A 184 8.35 -22.24 5.86
C ASN A 184 8.63 -20.76 6.17
N VAL A 185 9.81 -20.52 6.74
CA VAL A 185 10.40 -19.17 6.88
C VAL A 185 11.63 -19.11 5.99
N VAL A 186 11.58 -18.20 5.02
CA VAL A 186 12.68 -18.03 4.06
C VAL A 186 13.17 -16.57 4.04
N PRO A 187 14.42 -16.33 3.61
CA PRO A 187 14.87 -14.98 3.34
C PRO A 187 14.00 -14.30 2.28
N VAL A 188 13.75 -13.02 2.44
CA VAL A 188 13.08 -12.22 1.39
C VAL A 188 13.96 -12.23 0.15
N ARG A 189 13.39 -12.64 -0.99
CA ARG A 189 14.12 -12.63 -2.25
C ARG A 189 14.47 -11.21 -2.64
N ASP A 190 15.69 -11.03 -3.09
CA ASP A 190 16.11 -9.76 -3.66
C ASP A 190 15.32 -9.49 -4.93
N THR A 191 14.55 -8.41 -4.88
CA THR A 191 13.83 -7.90 -6.05
C THR A 191 14.60 -6.73 -6.64
N LEU A 192 14.36 -6.44 -7.92
CA LEU A 192 14.92 -5.25 -8.56
C LEU A 192 14.66 -3.98 -7.72
N TYR A 193 13.42 -3.81 -7.28
CA TYR A 193 13.05 -2.67 -6.44
C TYR A 193 13.72 -2.70 -5.07
N GLY A 194 13.80 -3.86 -4.43
CA GLY A 194 14.52 -4.03 -3.16
C GLY A 194 15.99 -3.64 -3.27
N ASN A 195 16.64 -4.02 -4.36
CA ASN A 195 18.03 -3.65 -4.63
C ASN A 195 18.18 -2.16 -4.94
N LEU A 196 17.26 -1.56 -5.70
CA LEU A 196 17.22 -0.12 -5.94
C LEU A 196 17.09 0.67 -4.63
N TYR A 197 16.21 0.24 -3.71
CA TYR A 197 16.04 0.90 -2.41
C TYR A 197 17.22 0.71 -1.46
N ARG A 198 17.94 -0.41 -1.54
CA ARG A 198 19.09 -0.67 -0.65
C ARG A 198 20.38 -0.01 -1.12
N HIS A 199 20.57 0.06 -2.44
CA HIS A 199 21.83 0.44 -3.06
C HIS A 199 21.74 1.68 -3.93
N GLY A 200 20.54 2.13 -4.25
CA GLY A 200 20.30 3.33 -5.05
C GLY A 200 20.15 4.57 -4.18
N GLU A 201 20.63 5.68 -4.68
CA GLU A 201 20.26 6.98 -4.15
C GLU A 201 18.78 7.25 -4.51
N ILE A 202 17.96 7.49 -3.50
CA ILE A 202 16.54 7.80 -3.71
C ILE A 202 16.43 9.27 -4.06
N HIS A 203 16.22 9.57 -5.34
CA HIS A 203 15.94 10.91 -5.79
C HIS A 203 14.42 11.12 -5.90
N ARG A 204 13.97 12.25 -5.37
CA ARG A 204 12.58 12.67 -5.56
C ARG A 204 12.38 13.04 -7.03
N VAL A 205 11.32 12.49 -7.66
CA VAL A 205 10.92 12.91 -9.00
C VAL A 205 9.95 14.08 -8.89
N ILE A 206 10.34 15.21 -9.46
CA ILE A 206 9.51 16.41 -9.57
C ILE A 206 9.31 16.69 -11.05
N ALA A 207 8.10 16.35 -11.52
CA ALA A 207 7.73 16.44 -12.91
C ALA A 207 7.02 17.77 -13.22
N HIS A 208 7.29 18.31 -14.39
CA HIS A 208 6.52 19.42 -14.95
C HIS A 208 6.24 19.16 -16.44
N GLU A 209 5.12 19.70 -16.93
CA GLU A 209 4.86 19.68 -18.37
C GLU A 209 5.56 20.85 -19.06
N HIS A 210 6.01 20.61 -20.28
CA HIS A 210 6.58 21.61 -21.17
C HIS A 210 5.87 21.55 -22.52
N THR A 211 4.90 22.44 -22.69
CA THR A 211 4.04 22.48 -23.88
C THR A 211 4.04 23.88 -24.49
N GLY A 212 3.65 23.97 -25.77
CA GLY A 212 3.46 25.26 -26.44
C GLY A 212 2.34 26.13 -25.86
N LEU A 213 1.50 25.56 -24.99
CA LEU A 213 0.40 26.28 -24.31
C LEU A 213 0.87 27.09 -23.11
N LEU A 214 2.05 26.81 -22.57
CA LEU A 214 2.61 27.59 -21.47
C LEU A 214 2.94 29.02 -21.93
N ALA A 215 2.67 29.98 -21.07
CA ALA A 215 3.12 31.36 -21.27
C ALA A 215 4.66 31.41 -21.40
N ALA A 216 5.20 32.31 -22.20
CA ALA A 216 6.63 32.40 -22.48
C ALA A 216 7.47 32.53 -21.17
N SER A 217 7.01 33.35 -20.22
CA SER A 217 7.68 33.55 -18.93
C SER A 217 7.69 32.26 -18.09
N GLU A 218 6.58 31.51 -18.09
CA GLU A 218 6.47 30.24 -17.37
C GLU A 218 7.37 29.17 -18.00
N ARG A 219 7.43 29.13 -19.32
CA ARG A 219 8.30 28.19 -20.04
C ARG A 219 9.77 28.40 -19.68
N VAL A 220 10.24 29.67 -19.71
CA VAL A 220 11.61 30.02 -19.32
C VAL A 220 11.88 29.64 -17.86
N ARG A 221 10.91 29.81 -16.98
CA ARG A 221 11.02 29.43 -15.56
C ARG A 221 11.21 27.92 -15.41
N VAL A 222 10.39 27.12 -16.12
CA VAL A 222 10.46 25.66 -16.11
C VAL A 222 11.80 25.18 -16.67
N GLU A 223 12.25 25.72 -17.80
CA GLU A 223 13.54 25.40 -18.44
C GLU A 223 14.70 25.72 -17.48
N ASN A 224 14.74 26.90 -16.89
CA ASN A 224 15.79 27.27 -15.93
C ASN A 224 15.81 26.38 -14.70
N SER A 225 14.65 26.05 -14.13
CA SER A 225 14.56 25.14 -13.00
C SER A 225 15.07 23.75 -13.36
N PHE A 226 14.79 23.26 -14.56
CA PHE A 226 15.23 21.95 -15.02
C PHE A 226 16.74 21.91 -15.33
N ILE A 227 17.28 22.94 -15.98
CA ILE A 227 18.70 22.99 -16.41
C ILE A 227 19.64 23.23 -15.21
N ASN A 228 19.26 24.12 -14.32
CA ASN A 228 20.12 24.62 -13.26
C ASN A 228 19.69 24.09 -11.87
N GLY A 229 18.75 23.17 -11.84
CA GLY A 229 18.18 22.66 -10.60
C GLY A 229 19.19 21.92 -9.74
N GLU A 230 19.60 22.53 -8.63
CA GLU A 230 20.45 21.95 -7.60
C GLU A 230 19.66 21.61 -6.34
N LYS A 231 18.43 22.12 -6.23
CA LYS A 231 17.61 21.96 -5.03
C LYS A 231 16.66 20.80 -5.14
N PRO A 232 16.36 20.10 -4.02
CA PRO A 232 15.50 18.90 -4.04
C PRO A 232 14.07 19.12 -4.54
N TRP A 233 13.63 20.36 -4.69
CA TRP A 233 12.28 20.72 -5.17
C TRP A 233 12.25 21.25 -6.59
N GLU A 234 13.38 21.34 -7.27
CA GLU A 234 13.46 21.75 -8.67
C GLU A 234 13.10 20.59 -9.60
N TYR A 235 12.69 20.94 -10.82
CA TYR A 235 12.20 19.96 -11.76
C TYR A 235 13.35 19.08 -12.29
N ASN A 236 13.15 17.76 -12.23
CA ASN A 236 14.09 16.77 -12.77
C ASN A 236 13.48 15.84 -13.79
N LEU A 237 12.19 16.01 -14.09
CA LEU A 237 11.48 15.34 -15.18
C LEU A 237 10.63 16.35 -15.95
N LEU A 238 10.78 16.39 -17.29
CA LEU A 238 9.91 17.15 -18.17
C LEU A 238 9.07 16.23 -19.04
N SER A 239 7.75 16.40 -18.99
CA SER A 239 6.82 15.82 -19.96
C SER A 239 6.57 16.85 -21.07
N ALA A 240 7.03 16.55 -22.28
CA ALA A 240 7.01 17.52 -23.37
C ALA A 240 6.27 17.02 -24.61
N THR A 241 5.65 17.95 -25.29
CA THR A 241 5.17 17.76 -26.67
C THR A 241 6.33 17.93 -27.66
N PRO A 242 6.16 17.65 -28.96
CA PRO A 242 7.20 17.87 -29.97
C PRO A 242 7.82 19.29 -30.03
N THR A 243 7.29 20.23 -29.27
CA THR A 243 7.86 21.58 -29.16
C THR A 243 9.33 21.60 -28.71
N LEU A 244 9.77 20.57 -27.96
CA LEU A 244 11.18 20.43 -27.57
C LEU A 244 12.08 19.94 -28.72
N GLU A 245 11.55 19.53 -29.89
CA GLU A 245 12.35 19.20 -31.04
C GLU A 245 13.05 20.46 -31.62
N MET A 246 12.39 21.59 -31.53
CA MET A 246 12.79 22.84 -32.20
C MET A 246 13.57 23.76 -31.27
N GLY A 247 14.91 23.73 -31.38
CA GLY A 247 15.79 24.85 -30.97
C GLY A 247 15.89 25.24 -29.49
N ILE A 248 15.21 24.57 -28.60
CA ILE A 248 15.29 24.88 -27.18
C ILE A 248 16.47 24.16 -26.55
N GLU A 249 17.33 24.89 -25.87
CA GLU A 249 18.49 24.35 -25.17
C GLU A 249 18.06 23.97 -23.75
N ILE A 250 17.75 22.67 -23.55
CA ILE A 250 17.33 22.11 -22.25
C ILE A 250 18.48 21.43 -21.50
N GLY A 251 19.72 21.74 -21.86
CA GLY A 251 20.89 21.16 -21.24
C GLY A 251 21.15 19.71 -21.69
N ASP A 252 21.90 18.99 -20.88
CA ASP A 252 22.24 17.59 -21.11
C ASP A 252 21.26 16.67 -20.40
N LEU A 253 20.63 15.78 -21.14
CA LEU A 253 19.66 14.83 -20.60
C LEU A 253 20.35 13.49 -20.32
N SER A 254 20.22 13.00 -19.12
CA SER A 254 20.63 11.64 -18.73
C SER A 254 19.71 10.57 -19.30
N SER A 255 18.43 10.91 -19.53
CA SER A 255 17.45 9.94 -20.00
C SER A 255 16.41 10.58 -20.91
N VAL A 256 16.01 9.86 -21.96
CA VAL A 256 14.94 10.25 -22.88
C VAL A 256 13.93 9.10 -23.00
N LEU A 257 12.67 9.39 -22.67
CA LEU A 257 11.56 8.45 -22.82
C LEU A 257 10.64 8.92 -23.95
N LEU A 258 10.51 8.12 -25.00
CA LEU A 258 9.56 8.35 -26.08
C LEU A 258 8.32 7.48 -25.85
N CYS A 259 7.16 8.11 -25.62
CA CYS A 259 5.90 7.44 -25.36
C CYS A 259 5.22 6.85 -26.62
N SER A 260 5.81 7.07 -27.78
CA SER A 260 5.47 6.46 -29.09
C SER A 260 6.64 6.54 -30.01
N VAL A 261 6.64 5.71 -31.06
CA VAL A 261 7.65 5.78 -32.12
C VAL A 261 7.39 7.04 -32.95
N PRO A 262 8.37 7.96 -33.10
CA PRO A 262 8.21 9.12 -33.98
C PRO A 262 8.00 8.72 -35.45
N PRO A 263 7.15 9.45 -36.18
CA PRO A 263 6.76 9.06 -37.55
C PRO A 263 7.90 9.13 -38.60
N ALA A 264 8.97 9.85 -38.28
CA ALA A 264 10.13 9.97 -39.16
C ALA A 264 11.43 9.79 -38.39
N GLN A 265 12.42 9.17 -39.02
CA GLN A 265 13.75 8.96 -38.46
C GLN A 265 14.40 10.26 -37.97
N ALA A 266 14.21 11.36 -38.73
CA ALA A 266 14.74 12.67 -38.36
C ALA A 266 14.17 13.15 -37.00
N ASN A 267 12.88 12.96 -36.78
CA ASN A 267 12.24 13.32 -35.48
C ASN A 267 12.79 12.46 -34.36
N TYR A 268 12.98 11.16 -34.59
CA TYR A 268 13.59 10.27 -33.62
C TYR A 268 14.98 10.77 -33.22
N LEU A 269 15.85 11.01 -34.18
CA LEU A 269 17.22 11.48 -33.93
C LEU A 269 17.28 12.85 -33.25
N GLN A 270 16.36 13.76 -33.58
CA GLN A 270 16.27 15.07 -32.92
C GLN A 270 15.88 14.97 -31.45
N ARG A 271 15.04 13.99 -31.09
CA ARG A 271 14.62 13.75 -29.69
C ARG A 271 15.70 13.05 -28.89
N VAL A 272 16.21 11.92 -29.38
CA VAL A 272 17.22 11.13 -28.68
C VAL A 272 18.59 11.80 -28.63
N GLY A 273 18.94 12.59 -29.65
CA GLY A 273 20.19 13.32 -29.73
C GLY A 273 20.35 14.49 -28.74
N ARG A 274 19.40 14.63 -27.81
CA ARG A 274 19.52 15.54 -26.68
C ARG A 274 20.10 14.87 -25.45
N GLY A 275 20.14 13.55 -25.40
CA GLY A 275 20.74 12.79 -24.33
C GLY A 275 22.25 12.60 -24.50
N GLY A 276 22.98 12.60 -23.40
CA GLY A 276 24.39 12.23 -23.35
C GLY A 276 25.35 13.19 -24.03
N ARG A 277 25.03 14.46 -24.14
CA ARG A 277 25.89 15.44 -24.81
C ARG A 277 27.19 15.75 -24.09
N ARG A 278 27.21 15.61 -22.78
CA ARG A 278 28.38 15.91 -21.95
C ARG A 278 29.37 14.77 -21.90
N ASP A 279 28.88 13.57 -21.60
CA ASP A 279 29.70 12.41 -21.25
C ASP A 279 29.49 11.22 -22.20
N GLY A 280 28.60 11.36 -23.18
CA GLY A 280 28.25 10.30 -24.13
C GLY A 280 27.27 9.26 -23.55
N ASN A 281 26.90 9.38 -22.27
CA ASN A 281 26.05 8.41 -21.60
C ASN A 281 24.60 8.92 -21.53
N SER A 282 23.66 8.18 -22.11
CA SER A 282 22.24 8.43 -21.92
C SER A 282 21.45 7.14 -22.02
N PHE A 283 20.36 7.09 -21.26
CA PHE A 283 19.38 6.04 -21.38
C PHE A 283 18.25 6.49 -22.30
N VAL A 284 17.99 5.74 -23.37
CA VAL A 284 16.89 6.02 -24.29
C VAL A 284 15.93 4.85 -24.27
N LEU A 285 14.67 5.13 -23.98
CA LEU A 285 13.58 4.16 -24.02
C LEU A 285 12.50 4.64 -24.98
N THR A 286 12.12 3.79 -25.92
CA THR A 286 11.00 4.04 -26.83
C THR A 286 9.90 3.01 -26.57
N VAL A 287 8.69 3.48 -26.32
CA VAL A 287 7.51 2.63 -26.17
C VAL A 287 6.81 2.55 -27.52
N ALA A 288 6.82 1.36 -28.14
CA ALA A 288 6.00 1.09 -29.31
C ALA A 288 4.60 0.66 -28.85
N ASN A 289 3.60 1.43 -29.23
CA ASN A 289 2.20 1.08 -28.97
C ASN A 289 1.73 0.16 -30.11
N GLY A 290 0.67 -0.62 -29.89
CA GLY A 290 0.09 -1.50 -30.92
C GLY A 290 -0.66 -0.74 -32.04
N ARG A 291 -0.23 0.47 -32.35
CA ARG A 291 -0.81 1.28 -33.45
C ARG A 291 -0.04 1.05 -34.74
N PRO A 292 -0.69 1.09 -35.92
CA PRO A 292 -0.05 0.79 -37.19
C PRO A 292 1.19 1.61 -37.50
N HIS A 293 1.33 2.81 -36.97
CA HIS A 293 2.50 3.67 -37.24
C HIS A 293 3.68 3.41 -36.28
N ASP A 294 3.46 2.67 -35.19
CA ASP A 294 4.50 2.29 -34.21
C ASP A 294 5.10 0.90 -34.53
N LEU A 295 4.43 0.15 -35.41
CA LEU A 295 4.82 -1.17 -35.92
C LEU A 295 5.47 -1.09 -37.29
#